data_4d3e9c3962d84b634924883f324905f8
#
_entry.id   4d3e9c3962d84b634924883f324905f8
#
_cell.length_a   1.000
_cell.length_b   1.000
_cell.length_c   1.000
_cell.angle_alpha   90.00
_cell.angle_beta   90.00
_cell.angle_gamma   90.00
#
_symmetry.space_group_name_H-M   'P 1'
#
loop_
_entity.id
_entity.type
_entity.pdbx_description
1 polymer ?
#
loop_
_entity_poly.entity_id
_entity_poly.type
_entity_poly.pdbx_seq_one_letter_code
_entity_poly.pdbx_strand_id
1 'polypeptide(L)'
;MKTIITNIKVYILKGPKEKRPHWVSNFIVPNANELLVILETNQGVEGFGLATSYTDMSPIVHVIESGISEKILGCNPLEPEMLYQSLFNLTASRLAYEKGWSREALIRVSAAVDIACWDIIGKISGLPLYQLFGGFRNKVPCYVTCAYYRKAKDHAELKDEIQMLVDHGHQGFKGKVG
;
A
#
# COMPACT_ATOMS: atom_id res chain seq x y z
N MET A 1 -16.48 -3.24 25.54
CA MET A 1 -15.27 -4.11 25.49
C MET A 1 -14.25 -3.40 24.58
N LYS A 2 -12.98 -3.30 24.96
CA LYS A 2 -11.95 -2.61 24.14
C LYS A 2 -11.65 -3.47 22.90
N THR A 3 -11.63 -2.87 21.72
CA THR A 3 -11.21 -3.55 20.48
C THR A 3 -9.70 -3.65 20.49
N ILE A 4 -9.17 -4.85 20.26
CA ILE A 4 -7.73 -5.10 20.18
C ILE A 4 -7.39 -5.96 18.96
N ILE A 5 -6.21 -5.76 18.41
CA ILE A 5 -5.64 -6.59 17.35
C ILE A 5 -5.18 -7.91 17.98
N THR A 6 -5.69 -9.03 17.50
CA THR A 6 -5.40 -10.37 18.04
C THR A 6 -4.49 -11.18 17.12
N ASN A 7 -4.47 -10.87 15.84
CA ASN A 7 -3.65 -11.58 14.87
C ASN A 7 -3.28 -10.68 13.68
N ILE A 8 -2.16 -11.02 13.02
CA ILE A 8 -1.68 -10.39 11.80
C ILE A 8 -1.37 -11.50 10.79
N LYS A 9 -2.03 -11.44 9.64
CA LYS A 9 -1.70 -12.28 8.49
C LYS A 9 -1.04 -11.43 7.42
N VAL A 10 -0.06 -12.00 6.74
CA VAL A 10 0.71 -11.29 5.71
C VAL A 10 0.83 -12.16 4.47
N TYR A 11 0.56 -11.58 3.32
CA TYR A 11 0.65 -12.25 2.04
C TYR A 11 1.44 -11.39 1.05
N ILE A 12 2.42 -12.01 0.38
CA ILE A 12 3.12 -11.35 -0.73
C ILE A 12 2.36 -11.67 -2.01
N LEU A 13 1.76 -10.64 -2.59
CA LEU A 13 1.08 -10.71 -3.87
C LEU A 13 2.09 -10.36 -4.96
N LYS A 14 2.44 -11.34 -5.78
CA LYS A 14 3.38 -11.17 -6.90
C LYS A 14 2.58 -10.95 -8.18
N GLY A 15 2.73 -9.78 -8.78
CA GLY A 15 2.21 -9.53 -10.12
C GLY A 15 2.89 -10.44 -11.17
N PRO A 16 2.23 -10.74 -12.27
CA PRO A 16 2.83 -11.50 -13.36
C PRO A 16 4.02 -10.72 -13.91
N LYS A 17 5.09 -11.45 -14.29
CA LYS A 17 6.23 -10.85 -14.96
C LYS A 17 5.81 -10.32 -16.33
N GLU A 18 5.96 -9.03 -16.55
CA GLU A 18 5.62 -8.42 -17.83
C GLU A 18 6.57 -8.87 -18.94
N LYS A 19 6.01 -9.22 -20.11
CA LYS A 19 6.81 -9.56 -21.30
C LYS A 19 7.61 -8.36 -21.82
N ARG A 20 7.06 -7.16 -21.69
CA ARG A 20 7.67 -5.89 -22.03
C ARG A 20 7.62 -4.97 -20.82
N PRO A 21 8.55 -5.11 -19.85
CA PRO A 21 8.55 -4.29 -18.67
C PRO A 21 8.66 -2.80 -19.05
N HIS A 22 7.98 -1.98 -18.29
CA HIS A 22 8.08 -0.54 -18.42
C HIS A 22 9.16 0.01 -17.49
N TRP A 23 9.59 1.23 -17.73
CA TRP A 23 10.47 1.92 -16.81
C TRP A 23 9.92 3.29 -16.42
N VAL A 24 10.32 3.71 -15.24
CA VAL A 24 10.05 5.02 -14.68
C VAL A 24 11.39 5.70 -14.43
N SER A 25 11.53 6.94 -14.87
CA SER A 25 12.77 7.70 -14.71
C SER A 25 14.02 6.89 -15.09
N ASN A 26 14.68 6.27 -14.14
CA ASN A 26 15.98 5.62 -14.28
C ASN A 26 16.00 4.13 -13.92
N PHE A 27 14.86 3.50 -13.67
CA PHE A 27 14.81 2.07 -13.38
C PHE A 27 13.66 1.34 -14.08
N ILE A 28 13.89 0.06 -14.33
CA ILE A 28 12.92 -0.84 -14.96
C ILE A 28 12.00 -1.41 -13.88
N VAL A 29 10.70 -1.44 -14.15
CA VAL A 29 9.69 -2.09 -13.32
C VAL A 29 9.29 -3.41 -13.99
N PRO A 30 9.84 -4.54 -13.56
CA PRO A 30 9.54 -5.84 -14.16
C PRO A 30 8.16 -6.37 -13.76
N ASN A 31 7.73 -6.05 -12.58
CA ASN A 31 6.42 -6.34 -11.99
C ASN A 31 6.23 -5.47 -10.75
N ALA A 32 4.98 -5.25 -10.36
CA ALA A 32 4.66 -4.71 -9.04
C ALA A 32 4.42 -5.87 -8.08
N ASN A 33 5.04 -5.78 -6.89
CA ASN A 33 4.77 -6.69 -5.79
C ASN A 33 4.08 -5.91 -4.68
N GLU A 34 3.13 -6.55 -4.03
CA GLU A 34 2.39 -5.94 -2.94
C GLU A 34 2.40 -6.85 -1.72
N LEU A 35 2.47 -6.24 -0.55
CA LEU A 35 2.28 -6.90 0.71
C LEU A 35 0.86 -6.60 1.17
N LEU A 36 0.04 -7.64 1.26
CA LEU A 36 -1.26 -7.56 1.91
C LEU A 36 -1.09 -7.87 3.39
N VAL A 37 -1.49 -6.94 4.23
CA VAL A 37 -1.58 -7.09 5.68
C VAL A 37 -3.05 -7.23 6.05
N ILE A 38 -3.39 -8.26 6.82
CA ILE A 38 -4.71 -8.46 7.40
C ILE A 38 -4.57 -8.40 8.92
N LEU A 39 -5.24 -7.47 9.55
CA LEU A 39 -5.37 -7.37 10.99
C LEU A 39 -6.68 -8.00 11.43
N GLU A 40 -6.64 -8.94 12.36
CA GLU A 40 -7.83 -9.53 12.98
C GLU A 40 -8.03 -8.95 14.38
N THR A 41 -9.28 -8.75 14.76
CA THR A 41 -9.64 -8.20 16.07
C THR A 41 -10.37 -9.21 16.95
N ASN A 42 -10.36 -8.97 18.26
CA ASN A 42 -11.14 -9.74 19.23
C ASN A 42 -12.67 -9.62 19.04
N GLN A 43 -13.14 -8.78 18.14
CA GLN A 43 -14.55 -8.65 17.76
C GLN A 43 -14.89 -9.35 16.44
N GLY A 44 -13.94 -10.08 15.86
CA GLY A 44 -14.14 -10.79 14.59
C GLY A 44 -14.14 -9.88 13.35
N VAL A 45 -13.74 -8.61 13.48
CA VAL A 45 -13.58 -7.68 12.36
C VAL A 45 -12.16 -7.78 11.84
N GLU A 46 -12.04 -7.94 10.52
CA GLU A 46 -10.75 -7.92 9.81
C GLU A 46 -10.57 -6.59 9.09
N GLY A 47 -9.33 -6.06 9.12
CA GLY A 47 -8.90 -4.90 8.34
C GLY A 47 -7.82 -5.26 7.35
N PHE A 48 -7.87 -4.66 6.16
CA PHE A 48 -6.97 -4.92 5.04
C PHE A 48 -6.14 -3.68 4.72
N GLY A 49 -4.83 -3.87 4.60
CA GLY A 49 -3.91 -2.82 4.19
C GLY A 49 -2.85 -3.33 3.22
N LEU A 50 -2.36 -2.44 2.36
CA LEU A 50 -1.38 -2.79 1.33
C LEU A 50 -0.13 -1.94 1.46
N ALA A 51 1.03 -2.57 1.21
CA ALA A 51 2.30 -1.89 0.97
C ALA A 51 2.87 -2.35 -0.38
N THR A 52 3.14 -1.40 -1.26
CA THR A 52 3.67 -1.67 -2.59
C THR A 52 5.19 -1.53 -2.62
N SER A 53 5.87 -2.39 -3.37
CA SER A 53 7.28 -2.21 -3.72
C SER A 53 7.51 -2.53 -5.20
N TYR A 54 8.27 -1.65 -5.86
CA TYR A 54 8.75 -1.87 -7.23
C TYR A 54 10.09 -2.60 -7.28
N THR A 55 10.63 -2.93 -6.11
CA THR A 55 11.92 -3.60 -5.94
C THR A 55 11.73 -4.90 -5.17
N ASP A 56 12.81 -5.39 -4.58
CA ASP A 56 12.78 -6.57 -3.73
C ASP A 56 11.92 -6.35 -2.48
N MET A 57 11.06 -7.33 -2.16
CA MET A 57 10.21 -7.33 -0.97
C MET A 57 10.92 -7.87 0.27
N SER A 58 12.11 -8.45 0.13
CA SER A 58 12.83 -9.10 1.24
C SER A 58 13.02 -8.19 2.46
N PRO A 59 13.34 -6.88 2.33
CA PRO A 59 13.45 -6.02 3.51
C PRO A 59 12.13 -5.83 4.26
N ILE A 60 11.00 -5.80 3.54
CA ILE A 60 9.67 -5.66 4.13
C ILE A 60 9.27 -6.94 4.85
N VAL A 61 9.50 -8.09 4.20
CA VAL A 61 9.27 -9.42 4.78
C VAL A 61 10.10 -9.59 6.05
N HIS A 62 11.37 -9.21 6.00
CA HIS A 62 12.27 -9.28 7.16
C HIS A 62 11.74 -8.49 8.37
N VAL A 63 11.23 -7.28 8.17
CA VAL A 63 10.62 -6.48 9.26
C VAL A 63 9.49 -7.26 9.94
N ILE A 64 8.66 -7.94 9.15
CA ILE A 64 7.50 -8.67 9.66
C ILE A 64 7.93 -9.93 10.40
N GLU A 65 8.77 -10.76 9.78
CA GLU A 65 9.20 -12.04 10.33
C GLU A 65 10.11 -11.90 11.56
N SER A 66 10.84 -10.79 11.66
CA SER A 66 11.78 -10.55 12.76
C SER A 66 11.18 -9.85 13.97
N GLY A 67 9.85 -9.66 14.04
CA GLY A 67 9.14 -9.36 15.27
C GLY A 67 8.41 -8.02 15.36
N ILE A 68 8.15 -7.31 14.24
CA ILE A 68 7.33 -6.10 14.27
C ILE A 68 5.90 -6.41 14.77
N SER A 69 5.41 -7.62 14.56
CA SER A 69 4.10 -8.10 15.01
C SER A 69 3.91 -7.94 16.53
N GLU A 70 4.97 -8.13 17.34
CA GLU A 70 4.93 -7.94 18.78
C GLU A 70 4.59 -6.49 19.19
N LYS A 71 4.84 -5.51 18.30
CA LYS A 71 4.53 -4.10 18.52
C LYS A 71 3.10 -3.72 18.11
N ILE A 72 2.42 -4.61 17.41
CA ILE A 72 1.09 -4.39 16.83
C ILE A 72 0.03 -5.19 17.58
N LEU A 73 0.35 -6.42 17.98
CA LEU A 73 -0.56 -7.27 18.74
C LEU A 73 -0.94 -6.62 20.09
N GLY A 74 -2.23 -6.69 20.43
CA GLY A 74 -2.80 -6.09 21.63
C GLY A 74 -3.10 -4.59 21.51
N CYS A 75 -2.65 -3.91 20.46
CA CYS A 75 -2.99 -2.51 20.20
C CYS A 75 -4.47 -2.34 19.84
N ASN A 76 -4.99 -1.14 20.07
CA ASN A 76 -6.33 -0.76 19.70
C ASN A 76 -6.32 -0.22 18.25
N PRO A 77 -6.97 -0.89 17.27
CA PRO A 77 -7.00 -0.42 15.90
C PRO A 77 -7.84 0.85 15.71
N LEU A 78 -8.64 1.24 16.72
CA LEU A 78 -9.41 2.49 16.68
C LEU A 78 -8.58 3.72 17.10
N GLU A 79 -7.31 3.53 17.41
CA GLU A 79 -6.33 4.58 17.72
C GLU A 79 -5.19 4.55 16.66
N PRO A 80 -5.50 4.70 15.35
CA PRO A 80 -4.54 4.47 14.26
C PRO A 80 -3.33 5.39 14.36
N GLU A 81 -3.53 6.65 14.70
CA GLU A 81 -2.44 7.62 14.84
C GLU A 81 -1.45 7.23 15.93
N MET A 82 -1.92 6.75 17.08
CA MET A 82 -1.06 6.28 18.18
C MET A 82 -0.21 5.09 17.73
N LEU A 83 -0.83 4.12 17.05
CA LEU A 83 -0.12 2.95 16.54
C LEU A 83 0.88 3.34 15.46
N TYR A 84 0.47 4.19 14.50
CA TYR A 84 1.35 4.68 13.46
C TYR A 84 2.59 5.40 14.03
N GLN A 85 2.42 6.31 14.98
CA GLN A 85 3.52 7.03 15.62
C GLN A 85 4.45 6.07 16.37
N SER A 86 3.88 5.07 17.05
CA SER A 86 4.67 4.03 17.73
C SER A 86 5.57 3.27 16.76
N LEU A 87 5.03 2.85 15.61
CA LEU A 87 5.77 2.14 14.57
C LEU A 87 6.76 3.07 13.84
N PHE A 88 6.37 4.31 13.57
CA PHE A 88 7.24 5.30 12.92
C PHE A 88 8.46 5.63 13.78
N ASN A 89 8.30 5.73 15.10
CA ASN A 89 9.40 5.98 16.01
C ASN A 89 10.46 4.85 16.00
N LEU A 90 10.08 3.65 15.57
CA LEU A 90 11.05 2.56 15.39
C LEU A 90 12.08 2.88 14.30
N THR A 91 11.75 3.73 13.31
CA THR A 91 12.68 4.09 12.21
C THR A 91 13.99 4.73 12.67
N ALA A 92 14.02 5.30 13.87
CA ALA A 92 15.21 5.89 14.50
C ALA A 92 15.63 5.15 15.78
N SER A 93 15.09 3.96 16.02
CA SER A 93 15.33 3.22 17.27
C SER A 93 16.57 2.32 17.19
N ARG A 94 17.18 2.07 18.36
CA ARG A 94 18.24 1.08 18.47
C ARG A 94 17.75 -0.32 18.09
N LEU A 95 16.50 -0.66 18.39
CA LEU A 95 15.89 -1.93 18.01
C LEU A 95 15.90 -2.15 16.50
N ALA A 96 15.53 -1.14 15.71
CA ALA A 96 15.56 -1.23 14.24
C ALA A 96 16.99 -1.49 13.73
N TYR A 97 17.98 -0.81 14.30
CA TYR A 97 19.38 -1.03 13.98
C TYR A 97 19.83 -2.47 14.29
N GLU A 98 19.53 -2.96 15.49
CA GLU A 98 19.90 -4.32 15.94
C GLU A 98 19.19 -5.41 15.12
N LYS A 99 17.96 -5.17 14.69
CA LYS A 99 17.18 -6.07 13.84
C LYS A 99 17.51 -5.95 12.34
N GLY A 100 18.30 -4.98 11.92
CA GLY A 100 18.58 -4.70 10.52
C GLY A 100 17.36 -4.19 9.73
N TRP A 101 16.40 -3.55 10.41
CA TRP A 101 15.21 -2.99 9.77
C TRP A 101 15.54 -1.69 9.05
N SER A 102 15.35 -1.68 7.74
CA SER A 102 15.52 -0.44 6.98
C SER A 102 14.35 0.52 7.27
N ARG A 103 14.66 1.83 7.26
CA ARG A 103 13.64 2.87 7.45
C ARG A 103 12.53 2.76 6.41
N GLU A 104 12.87 2.50 5.15
CA GLU A 104 11.89 2.36 4.08
C GLU A 104 10.94 1.18 4.33
N ALA A 105 11.47 0.03 4.70
CA ALA A 105 10.66 -1.15 4.99
C ALA A 105 9.72 -0.92 6.17
N LEU A 106 10.21 -0.29 7.26
CA LEU A 106 9.38 0.08 8.42
C LEU A 106 8.23 1.01 8.03
N ILE A 107 8.51 2.06 7.25
CA ILE A 107 7.47 3.01 6.80
C ILE A 107 6.41 2.28 5.96
N ARG A 108 6.80 1.38 5.07
CA ARG A 108 5.87 0.61 4.23
C ARG A 108 4.98 -0.32 5.07
N VAL A 109 5.56 -1.02 6.03
CA VAL A 109 4.79 -1.87 6.96
C VAL A 109 3.84 -1.01 7.81
N SER A 110 4.34 0.11 8.35
CA SER A 110 3.51 1.02 9.16
C SER A 110 2.32 1.56 8.36
N ALA A 111 2.53 1.94 7.09
CA ALA A 111 1.46 2.39 6.21
C ALA A 111 0.41 1.30 5.95
N ALA A 112 0.83 0.06 5.70
CA ALA A 112 -0.12 -1.05 5.52
C ALA A 112 -0.93 -1.31 6.79
N VAL A 113 -0.31 -1.25 7.96
CA VAL A 113 -0.99 -1.40 9.27
C VAL A 113 -1.98 -0.26 9.49
N ASP A 114 -1.59 0.98 9.20
CA ASP A 114 -2.45 2.16 9.33
C ASP A 114 -3.70 2.05 8.43
N ILE A 115 -3.52 1.69 7.16
CA ILE A 115 -4.63 1.46 6.22
C ILE A 115 -5.56 0.37 6.75
N ALA A 116 -5.03 -0.73 7.28
CA ALA A 116 -5.83 -1.80 7.86
C ALA A 116 -6.63 -1.34 9.10
N CYS A 117 -6.06 -0.48 9.94
CA CYS A 117 -6.78 0.12 11.06
C CYS A 117 -7.95 1.01 10.59
N TRP A 118 -7.73 1.83 9.58
CA TRP A 118 -8.79 2.66 9.00
C TRP A 118 -9.90 1.80 8.35
N ASP A 119 -9.57 0.68 7.73
CA ASP A 119 -10.55 -0.27 7.20
C ASP A 119 -11.40 -0.89 8.33
N ILE A 120 -10.78 -1.24 9.48
CA ILE A 120 -11.49 -1.68 10.68
C ILE A 120 -12.44 -0.59 11.19
N ILE A 121 -11.98 0.66 11.29
CA ILE A 121 -12.78 1.80 11.73
C ILE A 121 -14.01 1.97 10.83
N GLY A 122 -13.82 1.93 9.51
CA GLY A 122 -14.92 1.99 8.54
C GLY A 122 -15.93 0.88 8.74
N LYS A 123 -15.47 -0.35 8.91
CA LYS A 123 -16.34 -1.52 9.12
C LYS A 123 -17.11 -1.48 10.45
N ILE A 124 -16.46 -1.10 11.54
CA ILE A 124 -17.08 -1.00 12.86
C ILE A 124 -18.11 0.14 12.89
N SER A 125 -17.79 1.27 12.28
CA SER A 125 -18.73 2.41 12.21
C SER A 125 -19.86 2.24 11.21
N GLY A 126 -19.77 1.26 10.31
CA GLY A 126 -20.74 1.06 9.22
C GLY A 126 -20.74 2.19 8.19
N LEU A 127 -19.64 2.99 8.13
CA LEU A 127 -19.52 4.15 7.25
C LEU A 127 -18.33 3.99 6.30
N PRO A 128 -18.47 4.43 5.04
CA PRO A 128 -17.33 4.53 4.15
C PRO A 128 -16.38 5.62 4.63
N LEU A 129 -15.07 5.41 4.44
CA LEU A 129 -14.03 6.30 4.96
C LEU A 129 -14.18 7.76 4.51
N TYR A 130 -14.65 8.01 3.29
CA TYR A 130 -14.84 9.39 2.83
C TYR A 130 -15.87 10.16 3.70
N GLN A 131 -16.87 9.47 4.28
CA GLN A 131 -17.83 10.09 5.21
C GLN A 131 -17.20 10.32 6.58
N LEU A 132 -16.39 9.38 7.06
CA LEU A 132 -15.63 9.54 8.31
C LEU A 132 -14.66 10.72 8.23
N PHE A 133 -14.09 10.99 7.05
CA PHE A 133 -13.21 12.13 6.80
C PHE A 133 -13.95 13.42 6.44
N GLY A 134 -15.27 13.50 6.72
CA GLY A 134 -16.04 14.72 6.58
C GLY A 134 -16.94 14.80 5.35
N GLY A 135 -16.93 13.81 4.46
CA GLY A 135 -17.94 13.65 3.39
C GLY A 135 -18.03 14.77 2.35
N PHE A 136 -16.96 15.56 2.17
CA PHE A 136 -16.98 16.71 1.26
C PHE A 136 -17.31 16.33 -0.20
N ARG A 137 -16.83 15.16 -0.65
CA ARG A 137 -17.07 14.67 -2.02
C ARG A 137 -17.37 13.18 -2.01
N ASN A 138 -18.37 12.76 -2.77
CA ASN A 138 -18.68 11.37 -3.05
C ASN A 138 -18.17 10.92 -4.45
N LYS A 139 -17.70 11.88 -5.25
CA LYS A 139 -17.06 11.63 -6.56
C LYS A 139 -15.82 12.49 -6.66
N VAL A 140 -14.71 11.88 -7.06
CA VAL A 140 -13.41 12.54 -7.25
C VAL A 140 -13.01 12.43 -8.71
N PRO A 141 -12.66 13.55 -9.38
CA PRO A 141 -12.07 13.49 -10.71
C PRO A 141 -10.78 12.67 -10.68
N CYS A 142 -10.67 11.71 -11.60
CA CYS A 142 -9.51 10.83 -11.71
C CYS A 142 -8.81 11.01 -13.04
N TYR A 143 -7.51 10.74 -13.05
CA TYR A 143 -6.74 10.53 -14.28
C TYR A 143 -6.08 9.15 -14.26
N VAL A 144 -5.83 8.59 -15.42
CA VAL A 144 -5.11 7.34 -15.58
C VAL A 144 -3.63 7.63 -15.80
N THR A 145 -2.77 7.00 -15.04
CA THR A 145 -1.33 7.01 -15.32
C THR A 145 -1.03 6.02 -16.42
N CYS A 146 -0.51 6.51 -17.55
CA CYS A 146 -0.28 5.77 -18.78
C CYS A 146 0.99 6.26 -19.50
N ALA A 147 1.18 5.87 -20.74
CA ALA A 147 2.30 6.31 -21.56
C ALA A 147 3.68 6.03 -20.93
N TYR A 148 3.81 4.90 -20.22
CA TYR A 148 5.09 4.45 -19.71
C TYR A 148 6.06 4.10 -20.83
N TYR A 149 7.34 4.36 -20.64
CA TYR A 149 8.38 3.92 -21.55
C TYR A 149 8.46 2.39 -21.57
N ARG A 150 8.50 1.82 -22.77
CA ARG A 150 8.71 0.38 -23.01
C ARG A 150 9.63 0.22 -24.20
N LYS A 151 10.42 -0.85 -24.22
CA LYS A 151 11.30 -1.16 -25.35
C LYS A 151 10.48 -1.22 -26.66
N ALA A 152 10.94 -0.50 -27.67
CA ALA A 152 10.33 -0.43 -29.01
C ALA A 152 8.89 0.11 -29.05
N LYS A 153 8.43 0.84 -28.02
CA LYS A 153 7.16 1.56 -28.05
C LYS A 153 7.30 2.79 -28.95
N ASP A 154 6.51 2.85 -30.02
CA ASP A 154 6.48 3.98 -30.95
C ASP A 154 5.27 4.89 -30.69
N HIS A 155 5.14 5.93 -31.52
CA HIS A 155 4.04 6.88 -31.43
C HIS A 155 2.68 6.27 -31.80
N ALA A 156 2.65 5.25 -32.69
CA ALA A 156 1.41 4.58 -33.03
C ALA A 156 0.87 3.79 -31.83
N GLU A 157 1.72 2.99 -31.18
CA GLU A 157 1.35 2.25 -29.99
C GLU A 157 0.92 3.17 -28.82
N LEU A 158 1.58 4.34 -28.68
CA LEU A 158 1.17 5.34 -27.71
C LEU A 158 -0.22 5.92 -28.02
N LYS A 159 -0.48 6.22 -29.30
CA LYS A 159 -1.79 6.71 -29.73
C LYS A 159 -2.89 5.70 -29.46
N ASP A 160 -2.64 4.43 -29.78
CA ASP A 160 -3.60 3.36 -29.57
C ASP A 160 -3.90 3.15 -28.08
N GLU A 161 -2.88 3.22 -27.21
CA GLU A 161 -3.05 3.16 -25.76
C GLU A 161 -3.95 4.29 -25.24
N ILE A 162 -3.72 5.52 -25.68
CA ILE A 162 -4.53 6.67 -25.28
C ILE A 162 -5.95 6.56 -25.83
N GLN A 163 -6.11 6.15 -27.10
CA GLN A 163 -7.43 5.98 -27.70
C GLN A 163 -8.25 4.94 -26.97
N MET A 164 -7.65 3.79 -26.63
CA MET A 164 -8.31 2.75 -25.81
C MET A 164 -8.80 3.32 -24.46
N LEU A 165 -8.01 4.13 -23.79
CA LEU A 165 -8.40 4.76 -22.50
C LEU A 165 -9.54 5.76 -22.70
N VAL A 166 -9.54 6.55 -23.77
CA VAL A 166 -10.64 7.45 -24.14
C VAL A 166 -11.92 6.67 -24.40
N ASP A 167 -11.84 5.57 -25.14
CA ASP A 167 -12.99 4.71 -25.46
C ASP A 167 -13.59 4.06 -24.20
N HIS A 168 -12.77 3.84 -23.15
CA HIS A 168 -13.22 3.41 -21.82
C HIS A 168 -13.78 4.56 -20.94
N GLY A 169 -13.85 5.78 -21.48
CA GLY A 169 -14.47 6.93 -20.81
C GLY A 169 -13.54 7.73 -19.88
N HIS A 170 -12.23 7.47 -19.90
CA HIS A 170 -11.28 8.26 -19.14
C HIS A 170 -11.08 9.65 -19.74
N GLN A 171 -11.10 10.70 -18.90
CA GLN A 171 -11.01 12.10 -19.34
C GLN A 171 -9.68 12.77 -18.96
N GLY A 172 -8.90 12.15 -18.12
CA GLY A 172 -7.61 12.68 -17.66
C GLY A 172 -6.50 11.64 -17.78
N PHE A 173 -5.31 12.08 -18.20
CA PHE A 173 -4.16 11.21 -18.45
C PHE A 173 -2.89 11.82 -17.84
N LYS A 174 -2.06 10.97 -17.22
CA LYS A 174 -0.73 11.34 -16.74
C LYS A 174 0.31 10.50 -17.46
N GLY A 175 0.98 11.09 -18.45
CA GLY A 175 2.05 10.45 -19.20
C GLY A 175 3.43 10.65 -18.59
N LYS A 176 4.39 9.83 -19.01
CA LYS A 176 5.82 10.03 -18.76
C LYS A 176 6.41 10.81 -19.95
N VAL A 177 7.10 11.91 -19.63
CA VAL A 177 7.78 12.78 -20.59
C VAL A 177 9.17 13.13 -20.06
N GLY A 178 10.18 13.28 -20.92
CA GLY A 178 11.58 13.59 -20.59
C GLY A 178 12.56 12.71 -21.30
#